data_3be0d30f45acd1aeac3376f7c7e0a1c3
#
_entry.id   3be0d30f45acd1aeac3376f7c7e0a1c3
#
_cell.length_a   1.000
_cell.length_b   1.000
_cell.length_c   1.000
_cell.angle_alpha   90.00
_cell.angle_beta   90.00
_cell.angle_gamma   90.00
#
_symmetry.space_group_name_H-M   'P 1'
#
loop_
_entity.id
_entity.type
_entity.pdbx_description
1 polymer ?
#
loop_
_entity_poly.entity_id
_entity_poly.type
_entity_poly.pdbx_seq_one_letter_code
_entity_poly.pdbx_strand_id
1 'polypeptide(L)'
;MNFQPIHLNILSRFGKLVISAVAQDAAATLSDKADELVNLWDNDAVRIQPGRPAEVGKAVIYANDKRWEVSKGKQKTLCGHMEIQDLQIAGDWAFEWAYFSYKENTAEGKVSTSQGKVLRVLHRQVDGSWKFARVMNFPEKLPSAAPVSHSCE
;
A
#
# COMPACT_ATOMS: atom_id res chain seq x y z
N MET A 1 16.44 22.71 6.82
CA MET A 1 15.61 21.59 7.27
C MET A 1 16.51 20.50 7.80
N ASN A 2 16.48 20.23 9.10
CA ASN A 2 17.24 19.10 9.66
C ASN A 2 16.46 17.82 9.40
N PHE A 3 16.88 17.03 8.44
CA PHE A 3 16.37 15.68 8.23
C PHE A 3 16.88 14.80 9.36
N GLN A 4 15.99 14.36 10.22
CA GLN A 4 16.34 13.38 11.24
C GLN A 4 16.43 11.98 10.61
N PRO A 5 17.41 11.16 11.00
CA PRO A 5 17.53 9.80 10.47
C PRO A 5 16.28 8.95 10.71
N ILE A 6 15.98 8.06 9.79
CA ILE A 6 14.81 7.13 9.77
C ILE A 6 14.55 6.48 11.13
N HIS A 7 15.58 6.04 11.84
CA HIS A 7 15.45 5.35 13.13
C HIS A 7 14.77 6.18 14.23
N LEU A 8 14.94 7.50 14.25
CA LEU A 8 14.32 8.35 15.25
C LEU A 8 12.83 8.59 14.99
N ASN A 9 12.41 8.66 13.74
CA ASN A 9 11.00 8.80 13.38
C ASN A 9 10.20 7.52 13.63
N ILE A 10 10.78 6.36 13.34
CA ILE A 10 10.14 5.05 13.57
C ILE A 10 9.90 4.79 15.07
N LEU A 11 10.83 5.16 15.93
CA LEU A 11 10.72 4.97 17.39
C LEU A 11 9.80 5.99 18.06
N SER A 12 9.43 7.09 17.40
CA SER A 12 8.49 8.06 17.93
C SER A 12 7.07 7.45 18.05
N ARG A 13 6.24 8.03 18.95
CA ARG A 13 4.83 7.63 19.06
C ARG A 13 4.11 7.70 17.71
N PHE A 14 4.33 8.76 16.94
CA PHE A 14 3.70 8.95 15.63
C PHE A 14 4.28 7.98 14.59
N GLY A 15 5.57 7.71 14.61
CA GLY A 15 6.18 6.71 13.74
C GLY A 15 5.56 5.32 13.91
N LYS A 16 5.33 4.89 15.14
CA LYS A 16 4.64 3.61 15.44
C LYS A 16 3.21 3.58 14.91
N LEU A 17 2.47 4.68 15.00
CA LEU A 17 1.10 4.77 14.49
C LEU A 17 1.07 4.75 12.96
N VAL A 18 1.99 5.41 12.28
CA VAL A 18 2.13 5.36 10.83
C VAL A 18 2.47 3.94 10.38
N ILE A 19 3.42 3.28 11.02
CA ILE A 19 3.78 1.89 10.73
C ILE A 19 2.58 0.96 10.94
N SER A 20 1.78 1.18 11.97
CA SER A 20 0.55 0.42 12.21
C SER A 20 -0.46 0.60 11.07
N ALA A 21 -0.63 1.82 10.54
CA ALA A 21 -1.50 2.08 9.40
C ALA A 21 -0.99 1.35 8.13
N VAL A 22 0.32 1.35 7.91
CA VAL A 22 0.96 0.63 6.78
C VAL A 22 0.79 -0.89 6.93
N ALA A 23 0.92 -1.43 8.14
CA ALA A 23 0.69 -2.84 8.40
C ALA A 23 -0.77 -3.26 8.19
N GLN A 24 -1.72 -2.39 8.55
CA GLN A 24 -3.15 -2.60 8.27
C GLN A 24 -3.43 -2.61 6.76
N ASP A 25 -2.79 -1.73 5.98
CA ASP A 25 -2.87 -1.73 4.51
C ASP A 25 -2.38 -3.07 3.92
N ALA A 26 -1.24 -3.56 4.37
CA ALA A 26 -0.72 -4.84 3.93
C ALA A 26 -1.68 -5.99 4.25
N ALA A 27 -2.23 -6.04 5.47
CA ALA A 27 -3.20 -7.05 5.87
C ALA A 27 -4.51 -6.96 5.05
N ALA A 28 -5.04 -5.76 4.83
CA ALA A 28 -6.23 -5.54 4.04
C ALA A 28 -6.01 -5.87 2.55
N THR A 29 -4.82 -5.61 2.01
CA THR A 29 -4.44 -6.03 0.66
C THR A 29 -4.40 -7.55 0.53
N LEU A 30 -3.89 -8.26 1.55
CA LEU A 30 -3.90 -9.73 1.56
C LEU A 30 -5.32 -10.31 1.69
N SER A 31 -6.24 -9.61 2.36
CA SER A 31 -7.65 -10.03 2.46
C SER A 31 -8.41 -9.85 1.15
N ASP A 32 -7.90 -9.02 0.24
CA ASP A 32 -8.54 -8.66 -1.05
C ASP A 32 -9.95 -8.07 -0.89
N LYS A 33 -10.24 -7.40 0.24
CA LYS A 33 -11.58 -6.87 0.53
C LYS A 33 -11.61 -5.35 0.48
N ALA A 34 -12.37 -4.81 -0.46
CA ALA A 34 -12.54 -3.37 -0.62
C ALA A 34 -13.11 -2.69 0.64
N ASP A 35 -13.98 -3.38 1.38
CA ASP A 35 -14.58 -2.85 2.63
C ASP A 35 -13.56 -2.67 3.76
N GLU A 36 -12.49 -3.45 3.77
CA GLU A 36 -11.39 -3.29 4.72
C GLU A 36 -10.44 -2.17 4.26
N LEU A 37 -10.12 -2.12 2.97
CA LEU A 37 -9.22 -1.12 2.38
C LEU A 37 -9.79 0.30 2.49
N VAL A 38 -11.10 0.49 2.30
CA VAL A 38 -11.72 1.83 2.28
C VAL A 38 -11.52 2.61 3.57
N ASN A 39 -11.40 1.91 4.71
CA ASN A 39 -11.20 2.55 6.02
C ASN A 39 -9.81 3.16 6.20
N LEU A 40 -8.86 2.80 5.36
CA LEU A 40 -7.49 3.30 5.41
C LEU A 40 -7.29 4.61 4.63
N TRP A 41 -8.28 5.01 3.81
CA TRP A 41 -8.19 6.18 2.93
C TRP A 41 -8.78 7.43 3.57
N ASP A 42 -8.11 8.56 3.37
CA ASP A 42 -8.67 9.89 3.64
C ASP A 42 -9.81 10.21 2.65
N ASN A 43 -10.72 11.09 3.02
CA ASN A 43 -11.89 11.40 2.19
C ASN A 43 -11.51 11.99 0.82
N ASP A 44 -10.47 12.83 0.78
CA ASP A 44 -9.96 13.47 -0.43
C ASP A 44 -8.70 12.76 -1.00
N ALA A 45 -8.53 11.49 -0.66
CA ALA A 45 -7.40 10.69 -1.09
C ALA A 45 -7.26 10.65 -2.62
N VAL A 46 -6.01 10.54 -3.08
CA VAL A 46 -5.70 10.31 -4.50
C VAL A 46 -4.81 9.08 -4.64
N ARG A 47 -5.23 8.17 -5.51
CA ARG A 47 -4.42 7.01 -5.90
C ARG A 47 -4.01 7.14 -7.37
N ILE A 48 -2.71 7.00 -7.62
CA ILE A 48 -2.12 7.06 -8.95
C ILE A 48 -1.47 5.72 -9.26
N GLN A 49 -1.85 5.15 -10.41
CA GLN A 49 -1.32 3.89 -10.91
C GLN A 49 -0.95 4.05 -12.39
N PRO A 50 0.15 3.46 -12.87
CA PRO A 50 0.54 3.54 -14.27
C PRO A 50 -0.53 3.01 -15.20
N GLY A 51 -0.73 3.72 -16.32
CA GLY A 51 -1.66 3.30 -17.37
C GLY A 51 -3.15 3.46 -17.03
N ARG A 52 -3.47 4.15 -15.93
CA ARG A 52 -4.86 4.44 -15.52
C ARG A 52 -5.03 5.91 -15.18
N PRO A 53 -6.22 6.48 -15.35
CA PRO A 53 -6.53 7.80 -14.81
C PRO A 53 -6.35 7.82 -13.29
N ALA A 54 -5.94 8.97 -12.75
CA ALA A 54 -5.87 9.15 -11.30
C ALA A 54 -7.27 8.97 -10.67
N GLU A 55 -7.31 8.25 -9.56
CA GLU A 55 -8.53 8.05 -8.77
C GLU A 55 -8.58 9.12 -7.69
N VAL A 56 -9.51 10.05 -7.81
CA VAL A 56 -9.64 11.20 -6.92
C VAL A 56 -10.85 11.04 -6.01
N GLY A 57 -10.59 10.99 -4.72
CA GLY A 57 -11.59 10.79 -3.68
C GLY A 57 -11.76 9.33 -3.26
N LYS A 58 -11.95 9.14 -1.96
CA LYS A 58 -12.16 7.83 -1.31
C LYS A 58 -13.29 7.02 -1.96
N ALA A 59 -14.39 7.68 -2.35
CA ALA A 59 -15.53 7.01 -2.97
C ALA A 59 -15.18 6.42 -4.33
N VAL A 60 -14.35 7.11 -5.13
CA VAL A 60 -13.89 6.61 -6.44
C VAL A 60 -12.96 5.42 -6.26
N ILE A 61 -12.01 5.51 -5.32
CA ILE A 61 -11.10 4.43 -4.99
C ILE A 61 -11.88 3.19 -4.56
N TYR A 62 -12.81 3.34 -3.64
CA TYR A 62 -13.66 2.25 -3.16
C TYR A 62 -14.48 1.60 -4.27
N ALA A 63 -15.13 2.40 -5.13
CA ALA A 63 -15.92 1.88 -6.23
C ALA A 63 -15.07 1.06 -7.22
N ASN A 64 -13.82 1.47 -7.44
CA ASN A 64 -12.88 0.75 -8.29
C ASN A 64 -12.40 -0.56 -7.63
N ASP A 65 -12.11 -0.52 -6.33
CA ASP A 65 -11.72 -1.71 -5.58
C ASP A 65 -12.86 -2.75 -5.54
N LYS A 66 -14.11 -2.31 -5.37
CA LYS A 66 -15.29 -3.19 -5.46
C LYS A 66 -15.46 -3.82 -6.83
N ARG A 67 -15.25 -3.04 -7.91
CA ARG A 67 -15.30 -3.60 -9.27
C ARG A 67 -14.21 -4.64 -9.49
N TRP A 68 -13.01 -4.37 -9.00
CA TRP A 68 -11.91 -5.32 -9.09
C TRP A 68 -12.20 -6.59 -8.28
N GLU A 69 -12.69 -6.45 -7.04
CA GLU A 69 -13.09 -7.57 -6.18
C GLU A 69 -14.07 -8.53 -6.86
N VAL A 70 -15.02 -8.00 -7.62
CA VAL A 70 -15.98 -8.79 -8.41
C VAL A 70 -15.31 -9.41 -9.65
N SER A 71 -14.48 -8.64 -10.37
CA SER A 71 -13.90 -9.06 -11.66
C SER A 71 -12.74 -10.04 -11.53
N LYS A 72 -12.03 -10.04 -10.40
CA LYS A 72 -10.86 -10.92 -10.21
C LYS A 72 -11.19 -12.42 -10.19
N GLY A 73 -12.45 -12.78 -9.96
CA GLY A 73 -12.90 -14.16 -9.94
C GLY A 73 -12.17 -14.98 -8.87
N LYS A 74 -11.47 -16.04 -9.29
CA LYS A 74 -10.68 -16.90 -8.41
C LYS A 74 -9.25 -16.38 -8.11
N GLN A 75 -8.85 -15.27 -8.71
CA GLN A 75 -7.54 -14.67 -8.43
C GLN A 75 -7.49 -14.24 -6.97
N LYS A 76 -6.37 -14.52 -6.30
CA LYS A 76 -6.21 -14.29 -4.88
C LYS A 76 -4.75 -13.95 -4.55
N THR A 77 -4.56 -12.95 -3.71
CA THR A 77 -3.24 -12.67 -3.14
C THR A 77 -2.91 -13.73 -2.10
N LEU A 78 -1.79 -14.41 -2.29
CA LEU A 78 -1.33 -15.51 -1.43
C LEU A 78 -0.51 -14.99 -0.26
N CYS A 79 0.44 -14.10 -0.56
CA CYS A 79 1.27 -13.42 0.44
C CYS A 79 1.84 -12.13 -0.13
N GLY A 80 2.27 -11.26 0.76
CA GLY A 80 2.93 -10.01 0.40
C GLY A 80 4.01 -9.65 1.40
N HIS A 81 4.99 -8.92 0.91
CA HIS A 81 6.07 -8.34 1.70
C HIS A 81 6.19 -6.86 1.35
N MET A 82 6.41 -6.05 2.37
CA MET A 82 6.64 -4.61 2.22
C MET A 82 7.82 -4.19 3.08
N GLU A 83 8.79 -3.52 2.46
CA GLU A 83 9.99 -3.05 3.11
C GLU A 83 10.06 -1.53 3.02
N ILE A 84 9.78 -0.86 4.16
CA ILE A 84 9.84 0.59 4.26
C ILE A 84 11.31 1.03 4.16
N GLN A 85 11.61 1.90 3.20
CA GLN A 85 12.94 2.43 2.96
C GLN A 85 13.15 3.78 3.66
N ASP A 86 12.11 4.61 3.71
CA ASP A 86 12.15 5.91 4.39
C ASP A 86 10.78 6.28 4.95
N LEU A 87 10.78 6.90 6.13
CA LEU A 87 9.59 7.43 6.78
C LEU A 87 9.93 8.78 7.42
N GLN A 88 9.28 9.84 6.95
CA GLN A 88 9.42 11.20 7.47
C GLN A 88 8.07 11.67 8.02
N ILE A 89 8.08 12.35 9.18
CA ILE A 89 6.89 12.94 9.78
C ILE A 89 7.09 14.43 9.92
N ALA A 90 6.13 15.21 9.41
CA ALA A 90 6.11 16.66 9.47
C ALA A 90 4.72 17.14 9.92
N GLY A 91 4.54 17.41 11.21
CA GLY A 91 3.27 17.79 11.80
C GLY A 91 2.22 16.69 11.66
N ASP A 92 1.12 17.00 10.95
CA ASP A 92 0.02 16.06 10.71
C ASP A 92 0.19 15.24 9.41
N TRP A 93 1.36 15.31 8.79
CA TRP A 93 1.68 14.59 7.57
C TRP A 93 2.83 13.62 7.78
N ALA A 94 2.76 12.49 7.11
CA ALA A 94 3.84 11.53 7.02
C ALA A 94 4.09 11.16 5.56
N PHE A 95 5.35 10.98 5.22
CA PHE A 95 5.82 10.63 3.89
C PHE A 95 6.60 9.32 4.01
N GLU A 96 6.23 8.33 3.23
CA GLU A 96 6.85 7.02 3.27
C GLU A 96 7.02 6.47 1.86
N TRP A 97 8.14 5.81 1.61
CA TRP A 97 8.28 4.98 0.44
C TRP A 97 8.83 3.61 0.80
N ALA A 98 8.41 2.60 0.04
CA ALA A 98 8.71 1.21 0.31
C ALA A 98 8.90 0.41 -0.98
N TYR A 99 9.62 -0.70 -0.89
CA TYR A 99 9.50 -1.80 -1.84
C TYR A 99 8.34 -2.70 -1.45
N PHE A 100 7.65 -3.24 -2.44
CA PHE A 100 6.64 -4.27 -2.23
C PHE A 100 6.87 -5.46 -3.15
N SER A 101 6.45 -6.64 -2.69
CA SER A 101 6.32 -7.83 -3.52
C SER A 101 5.10 -8.63 -3.07
N TYR A 102 4.33 -9.13 -4.04
CA TYR A 102 3.15 -9.97 -3.78
C TYR A 102 3.21 -11.22 -4.64
N LYS A 103 2.80 -12.34 -4.09
CA LYS A 103 2.51 -13.56 -4.83
C LYS A 103 1.00 -13.71 -4.93
N GLU A 104 0.54 -14.01 -6.13
CA GLU A 104 -0.86 -14.14 -6.45
C GLU A 104 -1.08 -15.44 -7.24
N ASN A 105 -2.20 -16.11 -7.02
CA ASN A 105 -2.64 -17.11 -7.99
C ASN A 105 -3.43 -16.39 -9.09
N THR A 106 -3.19 -16.78 -10.33
CA THR A 106 -3.98 -16.29 -11.47
C THR A 106 -5.32 -17.05 -11.55
N ALA A 107 -6.23 -16.57 -12.39
CA ALA A 107 -7.49 -17.24 -12.64
C ALA A 107 -7.31 -18.68 -13.21
N GLU A 108 -6.18 -18.93 -13.89
CA GLU A 108 -5.78 -20.24 -14.44
C GLU A 108 -5.06 -21.14 -13.42
N GLY A 109 -4.94 -20.70 -12.15
CA GLY A 109 -4.28 -21.45 -11.08
C GLY A 109 -2.75 -21.42 -11.10
N LYS A 110 -2.15 -20.51 -11.89
CA LYS A 110 -0.69 -20.29 -11.88
C LYS A 110 -0.33 -19.27 -10.83
N VAL A 111 0.87 -19.38 -10.26
CA VAL A 111 1.41 -18.37 -9.35
C VAL A 111 2.18 -17.32 -10.16
N SER A 112 1.84 -16.06 -9.95
CA SER A 112 2.58 -14.91 -10.45
C SER A 112 3.14 -14.09 -9.30
N THR A 113 4.21 -13.34 -9.57
CA THR A 113 4.79 -12.40 -8.61
C THR A 113 4.75 -11.00 -9.21
N SER A 114 4.20 -10.06 -8.45
CA SER A 114 4.31 -8.64 -8.75
C SER A 114 5.19 -7.97 -7.70
N GLN A 115 5.98 -7.00 -8.13
CA GLN A 115 6.82 -6.21 -7.25
C GLN A 115 6.93 -4.78 -7.76
N GLY A 116 7.40 -3.90 -6.91
CA GLY A 116 7.63 -2.51 -7.28
C GLY A 116 7.93 -1.63 -6.08
N LYS A 117 7.70 -0.35 -6.31
CA LYS A 117 7.86 0.70 -5.31
C LYS A 117 6.53 1.40 -5.07
N VAL A 118 6.33 1.86 -3.86
CA VAL A 118 5.18 2.68 -3.52
C VAL A 118 5.65 3.93 -2.76
N LEU A 119 5.09 5.07 -3.12
CA LEU A 119 5.20 6.31 -2.37
C LEU A 119 3.84 6.62 -1.74
N ARG A 120 3.81 6.87 -0.43
CA ARG A 120 2.60 7.18 0.31
C ARG A 120 2.76 8.45 1.13
N VAL A 121 1.71 9.26 1.11
CA VAL A 121 1.54 10.41 2.00
C VAL A 121 0.35 10.10 2.89
N LEU A 122 0.57 10.13 4.21
CA LEU A 122 -0.48 9.92 5.20
C LEU A 122 -0.82 11.23 5.89
N HIS A 123 -2.07 11.37 6.28
CA HIS A 123 -2.59 12.52 7.01
C HIS A 123 -3.19 12.07 8.33
N ARG A 124 -2.79 12.73 9.42
CA ARG A 124 -3.30 12.46 10.75
C ARG A 124 -4.68 13.09 10.92
N GLN A 125 -5.64 12.27 11.28
CA GLN A 125 -7.02 12.66 11.50
C GLN A 125 -7.21 13.30 12.89
N VAL A 126 -8.34 13.93 13.11
CA VAL A 126 -8.69 14.57 14.40
C VAL A 126 -8.71 13.56 15.55
N ASP A 127 -9.09 12.31 15.28
CA ASP A 127 -9.08 11.20 16.24
C ASP A 127 -7.69 10.62 16.52
N GLY A 128 -6.65 11.15 15.85
CA GLY A 128 -5.26 10.70 15.95
C GLY A 128 -4.89 9.53 15.06
N SER A 129 -5.83 8.95 14.31
CA SER A 129 -5.54 7.91 13.31
C SER A 129 -4.83 8.50 12.09
N TRP A 130 -4.06 7.66 11.39
CA TRP A 130 -3.39 8.03 10.14
C TRP A 130 -4.11 7.40 8.96
N LYS A 131 -4.38 8.18 7.93
CA LYS A 131 -5.06 7.76 6.70
C LYS A 131 -4.19 8.06 5.48
N PHE A 132 -4.28 7.20 4.45
CA PHE A 132 -3.61 7.46 3.18
C PHE A 132 -4.29 8.62 2.45
N ALA A 133 -3.53 9.70 2.24
CA ALA A 133 -3.98 10.87 1.50
C ALA A 133 -3.55 10.81 0.03
N ARG A 134 -2.32 10.34 -0.23
CA ARG A 134 -1.78 10.16 -1.60
C ARG A 134 -1.03 8.84 -1.65
N VAL A 135 -1.29 8.06 -2.69
CA VAL A 135 -0.57 6.81 -2.95
C VAL A 135 -0.21 6.74 -4.42
N MET A 136 1.06 6.50 -4.70
CA MET A 136 1.59 6.31 -6.04
C MET A 136 2.28 4.96 -6.12
N ASN A 137 1.77 4.06 -6.96
CA ASN A 137 2.33 2.74 -7.16
C ASN A 137 3.16 2.69 -8.45
N PHE A 138 4.34 2.12 -8.34
CA PHE A 138 5.29 1.93 -9.45
C PHE A 138 5.61 0.44 -9.58
N PRO A 139 4.73 -0.37 -10.21
CA PRO A 139 5.00 -1.78 -10.45
C PRO A 139 6.17 -1.94 -11.42
N GLU A 140 7.03 -2.89 -11.14
CA GLU A 140 8.18 -3.25 -11.96
C GLU A 140 7.90 -4.58 -12.65
N LYS A 141 8.19 -4.64 -13.97
CA LYS A 141 8.19 -5.91 -14.69
C LYS A 141 9.46 -6.65 -14.34
N LEU A 142 9.33 -7.80 -13.70
CA LEU A 142 10.47 -8.70 -13.51
C LEU A 142 10.96 -9.22 -14.87
N PRO A 143 12.28 -9.30 -15.09
CA PRO A 143 12.82 -10.17 -16.13
C PRO A 143 12.32 -11.60 -15.86
N SER A 144 11.91 -12.32 -16.89
CA SER A 144 11.24 -13.62 -16.79
C SER A 144 12.05 -14.76 -16.16
N ALA A 145 13.20 -14.47 -15.52
CA ALA A 145 14.17 -15.45 -15.04
C ALA A 145 14.71 -15.20 -13.61
N ALA A 146 14.20 -14.24 -12.86
CA ALA A 146 14.65 -14.08 -11.48
C ALA A 146 13.63 -14.68 -10.50
N PRO A 147 13.94 -15.82 -9.82
CA PRO A 147 13.13 -16.26 -8.71
C PRO A 147 13.27 -15.23 -7.58
N VAL A 148 12.19 -14.50 -7.28
CA VAL A 148 12.14 -13.68 -6.07
C VAL A 148 12.10 -14.65 -4.89
N SER A 149 13.18 -14.70 -4.12
CA SER A 149 13.38 -15.58 -2.98
C SER A 149 12.68 -15.06 -1.72
N HIS A 150 11.39 -14.79 -1.79
CA HIS A 150 10.60 -14.63 -0.59
C HIS A 150 9.58 -15.77 -0.58
N SER A 151 9.88 -16.80 0.21
CA SER A 151 8.93 -17.81 0.59
C SER A 151 7.80 -17.14 1.37
N CYS A 152 6.56 -17.52 1.06
CA CYS A 152 5.44 -17.28 1.95
C CYS A 152 5.61 -18.22 3.15
N GLU A 153 6.37 -17.80 4.16
CA GLU A 153 6.44 -18.44 5.48
C GLU A 153 5.61 -17.66 6.48
#